data_37d7ee4594293d8937b99024a75959d2
#
_entry.id   37d7ee4594293d8937b99024a75959d2
#
_cell.length_a   1.000
_cell.length_b   1.000
_cell.length_c   1.000
_cell.angle_alpha   90.00
_cell.angle_beta   90.00
_cell.angle_gamma   90.00
#
_symmetry.space_group_name_H-M   'P 1'
#
loop_
_entity.id
_entity.type
_entity.pdbx_description
1 polymer ?
#
loop_
_entity_poly.entity_id
_entity_poly.type
_entity_poly.pdbx_seq_one_letter_code
_entity_poly.pdbx_strand_id
1 'polypeptide(L)'
;MADGYLEKRMEEFASGAKKTVKHVSLDTLFEKNRSYRGYKKAFVVTGDMLKRIVNVNTKIASGKNQQVLRFKLVTKGEDADFVLKNIKLGGMLPELHLPYEGTEPEAFIIVCTSAPETKIIDIDLGISLQSMSLKATEMGLNCVMICAFNKVNLVEHFGLQHEPLAILAVGKGAEKIKLKTIDVDESRAYYRVDGVHYVPKVKLDDILI
;
A
#
# COMPACT_ATOMS: atom_id res chain seq x y z
N MET A 1 -0.40 13.99 -39.89
CA MET A 1 -0.47 14.39 -38.47
C MET A 1 0.56 13.63 -37.55
N ALA A 2 1.43 12.81 -38.10
CA ALA A 2 2.52 12.14 -37.35
C ALA A 2 3.83 12.95 -37.29
N ASP A 3 4.06 13.85 -38.26
CA ASP A 3 5.33 14.56 -38.40
C ASP A 3 5.60 15.60 -37.30
N GLY A 4 4.61 16.31 -36.82
CA GLY A 4 4.79 17.32 -35.77
C GLY A 4 5.16 16.75 -34.38
N TYR A 5 4.94 15.44 -34.10
CA TYR A 5 5.35 14.83 -32.85
C TYR A 5 6.85 14.53 -32.80
N LEU A 6 7.40 14.06 -33.92
CA LEU A 6 8.83 13.77 -34.03
C LEU A 6 9.67 15.04 -34.03
N GLU A 7 9.24 16.10 -34.73
CA GLU A 7 9.90 17.42 -34.74
C GLU A 7 9.92 18.01 -33.32
N LYS A 8 8.79 18.01 -32.61
CA LYS A 8 8.72 18.48 -31.21
C LYS A 8 9.62 17.68 -30.27
N ARG A 9 9.76 16.38 -30.48
CA ARG A 9 10.68 15.51 -29.71
C ARG A 9 12.14 15.85 -30.03
N MET A 10 12.48 16.13 -31.29
CA MET A 10 13.83 16.50 -31.71
C MET A 10 14.22 17.88 -31.16
N GLU A 11 13.30 18.86 -31.15
CA GLU A 11 13.50 20.17 -30.53
C GLU A 11 13.68 20.05 -29.00
N GLU A 12 12.88 19.23 -28.30
CA GLU A 12 13.06 18.94 -26.88
C GLU A 12 14.41 18.30 -26.57
N PHE A 13 14.92 17.44 -27.46
CA PHE A 13 16.25 16.83 -27.35
C PHE A 13 17.38 17.84 -27.63
N ALA A 14 17.22 18.69 -28.64
CA ALA A 14 18.22 19.70 -29.06
C ALA A 14 18.32 20.86 -28.05
N SER A 15 17.24 21.21 -27.38
CA SER A 15 17.21 22.30 -26.40
C SER A 15 17.90 21.97 -25.06
N GLY A 16 18.34 20.71 -24.83
CA GLY A 16 18.98 20.31 -23.59
C GLY A 16 18.08 20.47 -22.35
N ALA A 17 16.78 20.70 -22.57
CA ALA A 17 15.81 20.86 -21.50
C ALA A 17 15.71 19.54 -20.72
N LYS A 18 16.48 19.40 -19.65
CA LYS A 18 16.28 18.36 -18.66
C LYS A 18 14.82 18.46 -18.21
N LYS A 19 13.99 17.45 -18.56
CA LYS A 19 12.69 17.30 -17.91
C LYS A 19 12.95 17.37 -16.42
N THR A 20 12.58 18.46 -15.78
CA THR A 20 12.55 18.56 -14.33
C THR A 20 11.51 17.54 -13.89
N VAL A 21 11.96 16.35 -13.49
CA VAL A 21 11.13 15.37 -12.81
C VAL A 21 10.69 16.09 -11.54
N LYS A 22 9.43 16.52 -11.47
CA LYS A 22 8.87 17.06 -10.23
C LYS A 22 8.92 15.92 -9.21
N HIS A 23 9.95 15.92 -8.38
CA HIS A 23 10.02 15.02 -7.25
C HIS A 23 8.91 15.41 -6.29
N VAL A 24 8.02 14.47 -6.00
CA VAL A 24 7.01 14.62 -4.95
C VAL A 24 7.76 14.64 -3.62
N SER A 25 7.52 15.64 -2.77
CA SER A 25 8.17 15.70 -1.45
C SER A 25 7.76 14.51 -0.59
N LEU A 26 8.61 14.13 0.34
CA LEU A 26 8.32 13.06 1.30
C LEU A 26 7.07 13.37 2.14
N ASP A 27 6.89 14.63 2.55
CA ASP A 27 5.70 15.09 3.28
C ASP A 27 4.42 14.85 2.47
N THR A 28 4.45 15.20 1.18
CA THR A 28 3.31 14.92 0.27
C THR A 28 3.05 13.41 0.15
N LEU A 29 4.09 12.58 0.15
CA LEU A 29 3.91 11.12 0.13
C LEU A 29 3.27 10.63 1.43
N PHE A 30 3.70 11.13 2.59
CA PHE A 30 3.08 10.82 3.87
C PHE A 30 1.62 11.26 3.95
N GLU A 31 1.26 12.43 3.42
CA GLU A 31 -0.12 12.91 3.39
C GLU A 31 -1.02 12.03 2.50
N LYS A 32 -0.49 11.59 1.34
CA LYS A 32 -1.23 10.80 0.35
C LYS A 32 -1.26 9.30 0.68
N ASN A 33 -0.31 8.80 1.47
CA ASN A 33 -0.26 7.40 1.86
C ASN A 33 -1.29 7.12 2.96
N ARG A 34 -2.45 6.63 2.56
CA ARG A 34 -3.58 6.30 3.43
C ARG A 34 -4.02 4.85 3.22
N SER A 35 -4.71 4.28 4.21
CA SER A 35 -5.30 2.94 4.14
C SER A 35 -6.55 2.97 3.26
N TYR A 36 -6.41 2.64 1.99
CA TYR A 36 -7.52 2.55 1.04
C TYR A 36 -8.16 1.17 1.12
N ARG A 37 -9.49 1.13 1.21
CA ARG A 37 -10.28 -0.12 1.27
C ARG A 37 -11.18 -0.31 0.06
N GLY A 38 -11.24 0.70 -0.83
CA GLY A 38 -11.93 0.66 -2.11
C GLY A 38 -11.00 1.10 -3.26
N TYR A 39 -11.06 0.39 -4.37
CA TYR A 39 -10.18 0.55 -5.53
C TYR A 39 -10.95 0.65 -6.83
N LYS A 40 -10.33 1.26 -7.86
CA LYS A 40 -10.89 1.41 -9.20
C LYS A 40 -10.62 0.13 -10.01
N LYS A 41 -11.65 -0.65 -10.31
CA LYS A 41 -11.57 -1.89 -11.10
C LYS A 41 -11.01 -1.70 -12.52
N ALA A 42 -11.18 -0.52 -13.11
CA ALA A 42 -10.64 -0.21 -14.44
C ALA A 42 -9.10 -0.14 -14.46
N PHE A 43 -8.43 -0.10 -13.29
CA PHE A 43 -6.98 -0.04 -13.22
C PHE A 43 -6.41 -1.38 -12.76
N VAL A 44 -5.71 -2.06 -13.68
CA VAL A 44 -5.07 -3.35 -13.40
C VAL A 44 -3.65 -3.15 -12.89
N VAL A 45 -3.35 -3.68 -11.70
CA VAL A 45 -2.01 -3.72 -11.14
C VAL A 45 -1.25 -4.91 -11.74
N THR A 46 -0.12 -4.65 -12.38
CA THR A 46 0.71 -5.69 -13.02
C THR A 46 1.74 -6.28 -12.05
N GLY A 47 2.23 -7.48 -12.37
CA GLY A 47 3.32 -8.10 -11.60
C GLY A 47 4.59 -7.25 -11.53
N ASP A 48 4.90 -6.50 -12.60
CA ASP A 48 6.07 -5.59 -12.60
C ASP A 48 5.86 -4.37 -11.69
N MET A 49 4.63 -3.87 -11.55
CA MET A 49 4.33 -2.84 -10.55
C MET A 49 4.56 -3.39 -9.14
N LEU A 50 4.09 -4.59 -8.84
CA LEU A 50 4.32 -5.23 -7.54
C LEU A 50 5.80 -5.49 -7.28
N LYS A 51 6.56 -5.98 -8.26
CA LYS A 51 8.03 -6.14 -8.17
C LYS A 51 8.72 -4.81 -7.83
N ARG A 52 8.33 -3.71 -8.49
CA ARG A 52 8.89 -2.37 -8.21
C ARG A 52 8.58 -1.90 -6.80
N ILE A 53 7.40 -2.22 -6.27
CA ILE A 53 7.02 -1.91 -4.88
C ILE A 53 7.89 -2.73 -3.92
N VAL A 54 7.99 -4.04 -4.12
CA VAL A 54 8.78 -4.93 -3.25
C VAL A 54 10.28 -4.60 -3.30
N ASN A 55 10.79 -4.10 -4.42
CA ASN A 55 12.21 -3.77 -4.60
C ASN A 55 12.76 -2.75 -3.60
N VAL A 56 11.91 -1.98 -2.90
CA VAL A 56 12.39 -1.09 -1.83
C VAL A 56 13.07 -1.85 -0.70
N ASN A 57 12.67 -3.12 -0.49
CA ASN A 57 13.24 -3.98 0.55
C ASN A 57 14.73 -4.32 0.34
N THR A 58 15.26 -4.08 -0.86
CA THR A 58 16.70 -4.20 -1.12
C THR A 58 17.52 -2.97 -0.70
N LYS A 59 16.85 -1.93 -0.15
CA LYS A 59 17.47 -0.61 0.14
C LYS A 59 17.15 -0.09 1.53
N ILE A 60 16.15 -0.65 2.22
CA ILE A 60 15.72 -0.21 3.55
C ILE A 60 16.50 -0.94 4.64
N ALA A 61 16.46 -0.37 5.85
CA ALA A 61 17.07 -0.98 7.02
C ALA A 61 16.37 -2.29 7.42
N SER A 62 17.14 -3.21 8.00
CA SER A 62 16.65 -4.43 8.63
C SER A 62 17.46 -4.68 9.90
N GLY A 63 16.81 -5.07 10.98
CA GLY A 63 17.45 -5.34 12.27
C GLY A 63 18.55 -6.39 12.14
N LYS A 64 19.77 -6.05 12.61
CA LYS A 64 20.98 -6.87 12.43
C LYS A 64 21.26 -7.28 10.97
N ASN A 65 20.69 -6.55 10.01
CA ASN A 65 20.72 -6.87 8.58
C ASN A 65 20.28 -8.31 8.23
N GLN A 66 19.31 -8.85 8.97
CA GLN A 66 18.85 -10.25 8.83
C GLN A 66 18.13 -10.50 7.51
N GLN A 67 17.38 -9.52 7.00
CA GLN A 67 16.68 -9.57 5.70
C GLN A 67 15.85 -10.85 5.51
N VAL A 68 15.09 -11.24 6.54
CA VAL A 68 14.33 -12.50 6.59
C VAL A 68 12.97 -12.44 5.92
N LEU A 69 12.51 -11.26 5.49
CA LEU A 69 11.20 -11.13 4.85
C LEU A 69 11.20 -11.72 3.44
N ARG A 70 10.09 -12.37 3.09
CA ARG A 70 9.84 -12.97 1.77
C ARG A 70 8.48 -12.50 1.26
N PHE A 71 8.30 -12.42 -0.05
CA PHE A 71 7.15 -11.78 -0.67
C PHE A 71 6.53 -12.67 -1.73
N LYS A 72 5.25 -13.03 -1.57
CA LYS A 72 4.43 -13.64 -2.62
C LYS A 72 3.63 -12.54 -3.30
N LEU A 73 3.79 -12.38 -4.60
CA LEU A 73 3.03 -11.43 -5.41
C LEU A 73 1.80 -12.12 -5.98
N VAL A 74 0.66 -11.47 -5.83
CA VAL A 74 -0.64 -11.94 -6.33
C VAL A 74 -1.24 -10.83 -7.20
N THR A 75 -1.53 -11.15 -8.44
CA THR A 75 -2.19 -10.24 -9.40
C THR A 75 -3.62 -10.70 -9.65
N LYS A 76 -4.42 -9.85 -10.30
CA LYS A 76 -5.81 -10.14 -10.66
C LYS A 76 -5.97 -11.53 -11.26
N GLY A 77 -6.97 -12.29 -10.79
CA GLY A 77 -7.30 -13.66 -11.17
C GLY A 77 -7.75 -14.49 -9.98
N GLU A 78 -7.87 -15.79 -10.15
CA GLU A 78 -8.36 -16.73 -9.13
C GLU A 78 -7.59 -16.65 -7.81
N ASP A 79 -6.28 -16.46 -7.87
CA ASP A 79 -5.44 -16.27 -6.69
C ASP A 79 -5.82 -15.01 -5.90
N ALA A 80 -6.11 -13.90 -6.58
CA ALA A 80 -6.54 -12.67 -5.94
C ALA A 80 -7.93 -12.81 -5.31
N ASP A 81 -8.84 -13.49 -5.99
CA ASP A 81 -10.17 -13.80 -5.47
C ASP A 81 -10.08 -14.71 -4.24
N PHE A 82 -9.13 -15.65 -4.24
CA PHE A 82 -8.87 -16.48 -3.07
C PHE A 82 -8.36 -15.66 -1.89
N VAL A 83 -7.37 -14.78 -2.09
CA VAL A 83 -6.89 -13.87 -1.03
C VAL A 83 -8.04 -13.03 -0.50
N LEU A 84 -8.85 -12.43 -1.38
CA LEU A 84 -9.98 -11.57 -0.98
C LEU A 84 -10.96 -12.29 -0.05
N LYS A 85 -11.27 -13.56 -0.31
CA LYS A 85 -12.15 -14.39 0.54
C LYS A 85 -11.55 -14.71 1.90
N ASN A 86 -10.24 -14.61 2.06
CA ASN A 86 -9.50 -14.99 3.26
C ASN A 86 -8.97 -13.80 4.07
N ILE A 87 -9.35 -12.56 3.75
CA ILE A 87 -9.00 -11.34 4.48
C ILE A 87 -10.23 -10.68 5.10
N LYS A 88 -9.99 -9.80 6.11
CA LYS A 88 -11.03 -8.94 6.68
C LYS A 88 -10.60 -7.47 6.54
N LEU A 89 -11.49 -6.64 6.02
CA LEU A 89 -11.30 -5.19 5.88
C LEU A 89 -12.35 -4.44 6.72
N GLY A 90 -11.98 -3.23 7.16
CA GLY A 90 -12.95 -2.31 7.78
C GLY A 90 -13.41 -2.70 9.19
N GLY A 91 -12.62 -3.45 9.97
CA GLY A 91 -13.03 -3.96 11.27
C GLY A 91 -13.49 -2.91 12.31
N MET A 92 -13.10 -1.65 12.15
CA MET A 92 -13.57 -0.53 13.01
C MET A 92 -14.88 0.14 12.51
N LEU A 93 -15.36 -0.23 11.34
CA LEU A 93 -16.61 0.24 10.73
C LEU A 93 -17.35 -0.96 10.14
N PRO A 94 -17.75 -1.94 10.98
CA PRO A 94 -18.33 -3.18 10.50
C PRO A 94 -19.66 -2.98 9.74
N GLU A 95 -20.39 -1.91 10.09
CA GLU A 95 -21.63 -1.52 9.44
C GLU A 95 -21.48 -1.12 7.96
N LEU A 96 -20.26 -0.81 7.53
CA LEU A 96 -20.00 -0.44 6.13
C LEU A 96 -19.76 -1.64 5.22
N HIS A 97 -19.58 -2.85 5.76
CA HIS A 97 -19.32 -4.07 4.99
C HIS A 97 -18.27 -3.89 3.89
N LEU A 98 -17.09 -3.37 4.29
CA LEU A 98 -15.99 -3.08 3.34
C LEU A 98 -15.25 -4.35 2.86
N PRO A 99 -14.76 -4.35 1.63
CA PRO A 99 -14.89 -3.31 0.58
C PRO A 99 -16.30 -3.27 0.00
N TYR A 100 -16.72 -2.12 -0.52
CA TYR A 100 -17.98 -2.05 -1.25
C TYR A 100 -17.88 -2.89 -2.55
N GLU A 101 -19.01 -3.49 -2.95
CA GLU A 101 -19.12 -4.26 -4.18
C GLU A 101 -18.60 -3.44 -5.38
N GLY A 102 -17.77 -4.09 -6.22
CA GLY A 102 -17.13 -3.45 -7.36
C GLY A 102 -15.92 -2.56 -7.02
N THR A 103 -15.50 -2.52 -5.74
CA THR A 103 -14.31 -1.76 -5.31
C THR A 103 -13.25 -2.63 -4.62
N GLU A 104 -13.39 -3.95 -4.66
CA GLU A 104 -12.48 -4.88 -4.00
C GLU A 104 -11.05 -4.76 -4.56
N PRO A 105 -10.02 -4.95 -3.73
CA PRO A 105 -8.65 -5.07 -4.21
C PRO A 105 -8.48 -6.33 -5.08
N GLU A 106 -7.68 -6.23 -6.14
CA GLU A 106 -7.41 -7.32 -7.08
C GLU A 106 -5.90 -7.62 -7.19
N ALA A 107 -5.06 -7.01 -6.35
CA ALA A 107 -3.64 -7.31 -6.29
C ALA A 107 -3.14 -7.22 -4.85
N PHE A 108 -2.25 -8.16 -4.49
CA PHE A 108 -1.76 -8.31 -3.13
C PHE A 108 -0.27 -8.66 -3.10
N ILE A 109 0.40 -8.26 -2.02
CA ILE A 109 1.72 -8.71 -1.64
C ILE A 109 1.57 -9.39 -0.28
N ILE A 110 1.74 -10.71 -0.23
CA ILE A 110 1.76 -11.46 1.02
C ILE A 110 3.20 -11.41 1.55
N VAL A 111 3.38 -10.86 2.74
CA VAL A 111 4.68 -10.72 3.39
C VAL A 111 4.85 -11.86 4.38
N CYS A 112 5.90 -12.67 4.18
CA CYS A 112 6.22 -13.83 4.99
C CYS A 112 7.58 -13.65 5.67
N THR A 113 7.84 -14.44 6.72
CA THR A 113 9.16 -14.53 7.35
C THR A 113 9.79 -15.91 7.14
N SER A 114 11.08 -15.94 6.84
CA SER A 114 11.87 -17.18 6.76
C SER A 114 12.53 -17.59 8.09
N ALA A 115 12.24 -16.87 9.17
CA ALA A 115 12.72 -17.13 10.53
C ALA A 115 11.56 -17.03 11.53
N PRO A 116 11.66 -17.63 12.72
CA PRO A 116 10.65 -17.47 13.78
C PRO A 116 10.41 -16.00 14.10
N GLU A 117 9.14 -15.64 14.27
CA GLU A 117 8.71 -14.25 14.58
C GLU A 117 9.35 -13.75 15.89
N THR A 118 9.87 -12.54 15.85
CA THR A 118 10.48 -11.84 16.99
C THR A 118 10.16 -10.38 16.91
N LYS A 119 10.27 -9.65 18.03
CA LYS A 119 10.09 -8.18 18.06
C LYS A 119 10.94 -7.43 17.00
N ILE A 120 12.13 -7.92 16.67
CA ILE A 120 12.96 -7.30 15.62
C ILE A 120 12.34 -7.52 14.25
N ILE A 121 11.81 -8.72 13.98
CA ILE A 121 11.13 -9.03 12.72
C ILE A 121 9.84 -8.22 12.59
N ASP A 122 9.10 -7.99 13.68
CA ASP A 122 7.90 -7.13 13.67
C ASP A 122 8.24 -5.67 13.32
N ILE A 123 9.38 -5.17 13.84
CA ILE A 123 9.89 -3.84 13.46
C ILE A 123 10.25 -3.82 11.98
N ASP A 124 10.98 -4.80 11.48
CA ASP A 124 11.35 -4.93 10.06
C ASP A 124 10.12 -5.03 9.16
N LEU A 125 9.08 -5.77 9.59
CA LEU A 125 7.80 -5.86 8.92
C LEU A 125 7.14 -4.50 8.78
N GLY A 126 7.08 -3.72 9.88
CA GLY A 126 6.53 -2.36 9.87
C GLY A 126 7.30 -1.43 8.92
N ILE A 127 8.64 -1.46 8.95
CA ILE A 127 9.52 -0.70 8.05
C ILE A 127 9.25 -1.08 6.59
N SER A 128 9.18 -2.37 6.30
CA SER A 128 8.92 -2.92 4.96
C SER A 128 7.55 -2.48 4.43
N LEU A 129 6.49 -2.70 5.20
CA LEU A 129 5.11 -2.35 4.82
C LEU A 129 4.96 -0.85 4.55
N GLN A 130 5.51 0.01 5.42
CA GLN A 130 5.47 1.46 5.24
C GLN A 130 6.26 1.89 4.01
N SER A 131 7.46 1.35 3.79
CA SER A 131 8.30 1.67 2.63
C SER A 131 7.65 1.25 1.31
N MET A 132 7.06 0.06 1.26
CA MET A 132 6.30 -0.43 0.11
C MET A 132 5.07 0.45 -0.16
N SER A 133 4.35 0.87 0.88
CA SER A 133 3.17 1.74 0.76
C SER A 133 3.55 3.13 0.22
N LEU A 134 4.66 3.71 0.69
CA LEU A 134 5.19 4.98 0.16
C LEU A 134 5.63 4.83 -1.30
N LYS A 135 6.28 3.71 -1.67
CA LYS A 135 6.65 3.45 -3.06
C LYS A 135 5.43 3.30 -3.95
N ALA A 136 4.39 2.61 -3.50
CA ALA A 136 3.13 2.53 -4.22
C ALA A 136 2.51 3.93 -4.41
N THR A 137 2.52 4.76 -3.36
CA THR A 137 2.01 6.15 -3.42
C THR A 137 2.80 7.00 -4.42
N GLU A 138 4.13 6.90 -4.44
CA GLU A 138 4.99 7.55 -5.45
C GLU A 138 4.62 7.12 -6.88
N MET A 139 4.25 5.86 -7.07
CA MET A 139 3.79 5.32 -8.35
C MET A 139 2.34 5.70 -8.68
N GLY A 140 1.67 6.47 -7.82
CA GLY A 140 0.27 6.87 -7.97
C GLY A 140 -0.73 5.77 -7.65
N LEU A 141 -0.29 4.74 -6.90
CA LEU A 141 -1.11 3.66 -6.35
C LEU A 141 -1.41 3.91 -4.88
N ASN A 142 -2.28 3.09 -4.32
CA ASN A 142 -2.71 3.16 -2.92
C ASN A 142 -2.74 1.77 -2.32
N CYS A 143 -2.56 1.69 -1.01
CA CYS A 143 -2.45 0.42 -0.30
C CYS A 143 -3.32 0.40 0.97
N VAL A 144 -3.53 -0.82 1.48
CA VAL A 144 -3.91 -1.06 2.87
C VAL A 144 -3.13 -2.25 3.42
N MET A 145 -2.62 -2.11 4.63
CA MET A 145 -1.98 -3.19 5.39
C MET A 145 -3.05 -4.02 6.09
N ILE A 146 -2.98 -5.34 5.98
CA ILE A 146 -3.98 -6.28 6.48
C ILE A 146 -3.26 -7.32 7.33
N CYS A 147 -3.61 -7.38 8.62
CA CYS A 147 -3.14 -8.43 9.56
C CYS A 147 -4.26 -9.44 9.89
N ALA A 148 -5.52 -9.12 9.54
CA ALA A 148 -6.66 -9.98 9.77
C ALA A 148 -6.93 -10.86 8.53
N PHE A 149 -6.36 -12.06 8.51
CA PHE A 149 -6.51 -13.02 7.41
C PHE A 149 -6.39 -14.47 7.91
N ASN A 150 -6.87 -15.42 7.11
CA ASN A 150 -6.74 -16.85 7.41
C ASN A 150 -5.37 -17.37 6.94
N LYS A 151 -4.42 -17.48 7.89
CA LYS A 151 -3.05 -17.95 7.60
C LYS A 151 -3.03 -19.35 7.00
N VAL A 152 -3.80 -20.29 7.58
CA VAL A 152 -3.81 -21.70 7.15
C VAL A 152 -4.20 -21.83 5.70
N ASN A 153 -5.34 -21.22 5.32
CA ASN A 153 -5.83 -21.29 3.96
C ASN A 153 -4.82 -20.71 2.95
N LEU A 154 -4.13 -19.60 3.30
CA LEU A 154 -3.14 -18.99 2.40
C LEU A 154 -1.89 -19.86 2.25
N VAL A 155 -1.43 -20.47 3.36
CA VAL A 155 -0.27 -21.38 3.32
C VAL A 155 -0.57 -22.58 2.42
N GLU A 156 -1.74 -23.20 2.57
CA GLU A 156 -2.15 -24.36 1.78
C GLU A 156 -2.33 -24.01 0.30
N HIS A 157 -3.10 -22.95 -0.01
CA HIS A 157 -3.42 -22.57 -1.39
C HIS A 157 -2.17 -22.19 -2.21
N PHE A 158 -1.25 -21.43 -1.61
CA PHE A 158 -0.05 -20.96 -2.30
C PHE A 158 1.17 -21.86 -2.11
N GLY A 159 1.07 -22.93 -1.32
CA GLY A 159 2.21 -23.78 -0.97
C GLY A 159 3.35 -22.99 -0.30
N LEU A 160 3.01 -22.04 0.60
CA LEU A 160 4.01 -21.17 1.19
C LEU A 160 4.95 -21.94 2.10
N GLN A 161 6.26 -21.80 1.85
CA GLN A 161 7.32 -22.39 2.67
C GLN A 161 7.68 -21.52 3.89
N HIS A 162 7.09 -20.34 3.99
CA HIS A 162 7.38 -19.32 4.98
C HIS A 162 6.09 -18.81 5.62
N GLU A 163 6.16 -18.45 6.90
CA GLU A 163 4.99 -18.00 7.64
C GLU A 163 4.51 -16.62 7.17
N PRO A 164 3.24 -16.44 6.74
CA PRO A 164 2.69 -15.16 6.38
C PRO A 164 2.40 -14.31 7.62
N LEU A 165 2.93 -13.07 7.63
CA LEU A 165 2.80 -12.11 8.74
C LEU A 165 1.77 -11.01 8.44
N ALA A 166 1.74 -10.53 7.19
CA ALA A 166 0.83 -9.47 6.76
C ALA A 166 0.57 -9.55 5.26
N ILE A 167 -0.50 -8.87 4.82
CA ILE A 167 -0.84 -8.69 3.42
C ILE A 167 -0.91 -7.20 3.13
N LEU A 168 -0.31 -6.76 2.02
CA LEU A 168 -0.49 -5.43 1.47
C LEU A 168 -1.39 -5.53 0.24
N ALA A 169 -2.62 -5.04 0.33
CA ALA A 169 -3.47 -4.87 -0.84
C ALA A 169 -3.04 -3.62 -1.60
N VAL A 170 -2.97 -3.70 -2.93
CA VAL A 170 -2.46 -2.65 -3.81
C VAL A 170 -3.45 -2.39 -4.94
N GLY A 171 -3.70 -1.11 -5.24
CA GLY A 171 -4.58 -0.73 -6.33
C GLY A 171 -4.60 0.77 -6.57
N LYS A 172 -5.43 1.23 -7.49
CA LYS A 172 -5.75 2.65 -7.67
C LYS A 172 -6.92 3.00 -6.76
N GLY A 173 -6.68 3.78 -5.71
CA GLY A 173 -7.70 4.13 -4.74
C GLY A 173 -8.91 4.83 -5.35
N ALA A 174 -10.10 4.46 -4.88
CA ALA A 174 -11.39 5.05 -5.27
C ALA A 174 -11.99 5.94 -4.16
N GLU A 175 -11.36 6.00 -3.00
CA GLU A 175 -11.87 6.71 -1.83
C GLU A 175 -11.34 8.14 -1.73
N LYS A 176 -12.12 9.01 -1.13
CA LYS A 176 -11.70 10.36 -0.73
C LYS A 176 -11.39 10.34 0.77
N ILE A 177 -10.11 10.49 1.13
CA ILE A 177 -9.64 10.41 2.52
C ILE A 177 -9.07 11.77 2.93
N LYS A 178 -9.43 12.23 4.14
CA LYS A 178 -8.93 13.49 4.72
C LYS A 178 -8.40 13.25 6.13
N LEU A 179 -7.27 13.88 6.45
CA LEU A 179 -6.77 13.96 7.82
C LEU A 179 -7.53 15.06 8.57
N LYS A 180 -7.79 14.84 9.87
CA LYS A 180 -8.32 15.81 10.80
C LYS A 180 -7.40 15.89 12.01
N THR A 181 -6.81 17.04 12.27
CA THR A 181 -6.03 17.26 13.50
C THR A 181 -6.97 17.29 14.69
N ILE A 182 -6.61 16.60 15.76
CA ILE A 182 -7.36 16.50 17.02
C ILE A 182 -6.42 16.68 18.21
N ASP A 183 -7.00 17.01 19.38
CA ASP A 183 -6.32 16.96 20.67
C ASP A 183 -6.22 15.52 21.19
N VAL A 184 -5.34 15.25 22.15
CA VAL A 184 -5.05 13.89 22.64
C VAL A 184 -6.22 13.21 23.33
N ASP A 185 -7.13 13.96 23.91
CA ASP A 185 -8.35 13.53 24.61
C ASP A 185 -9.56 13.35 23.68
N GLU A 186 -9.48 13.81 22.44
CA GLU A 186 -10.53 13.58 21.44
C GLU A 186 -10.52 12.14 20.90
N SER A 187 -11.68 11.71 20.37
CA SER A 187 -11.81 10.38 19.75
C SER A 187 -10.89 10.21 18.53
N ARG A 188 -10.08 9.16 18.55
CA ARG A 188 -9.20 8.75 17.42
C ARG A 188 -9.91 7.85 16.42
N ALA A 189 -11.19 7.52 16.65
CA ALA A 189 -11.96 6.68 15.74
C ALA A 189 -12.12 7.39 14.39
N TYR A 190 -11.74 6.71 13.30
CA TYR A 190 -12.02 7.24 11.97
C TYR A 190 -13.50 7.04 11.62
N TYR A 191 -14.04 7.91 10.77
CA TYR A 191 -15.46 7.92 10.43
C TYR A 191 -15.67 8.34 8.97
N ARG A 192 -16.89 8.14 8.45
CA ARG A 192 -17.29 8.56 7.10
C ARG A 192 -18.50 9.50 7.16
N VAL A 193 -18.38 10.61 6.41
CA VAL A 193 -19.46 11.58 6.22
C VAL A 193 -19.41 12.06 4.77
N ASP A 194 -20.56 12.08 4.09
CA ASP A 194 -20.72 12.57 2.71
C ASP A 194 -19.70 11.98 1.72
N GLY A 195 -19.46 10.68 1.81
CA GLY A 195 -18.53 9.98 0.93
C GLY A 195 -17.04 10.27 1.21
N VAL A 196 -16.72 11.02 2.26
CA VAL A 196 -15.35 11.33 2.71
C VAL A 196 -15.01 10.50 3.95
N HIS A 197 -13.86 9.81 3.90
CA HIS A 197 -13.29 9.10 5.03
C HIS A 197 -12.37 10.03 5.82
N TYR A 198 -12.72 10.35 7.05
CA TYR A 198 -11.93 11.22 7.94
C TYR A 198 -11.06 10.35 8.87
N VAL A 199 -9.79 10.72 8.95
CA VAL A 199 -8.80 10.04 9.80
C VAL A 199 -8.23 11.03 10.81
N PRO A 200 -8.66 10.97 12.09
CA PRO A 200 -8.13 11.81 13.14
C PRO A 200 -6.63 11.55 13.37
N LYS A 201 -5.88 12.63 13.61
CA LYS A 201 -4.45 12.62 13.94
C LYS A 201 -4.20 13.59 15.09
N VAL A 202 -3.62 13.09 16.16
CA VAL A 202 -3.22 13.90 17.30
C VAL A 202 -2.19 14.94 16.85
N LYS A 203 -2.31 16.18 17.33
CA LYS A 203 -1.39 17.27 17.01
C LYS A 203 0.01 17.00 17.58
N LEU A 204 1.03 17.66 17.02
CA LEU A 204 2.42 17.42 17.34
C LEU A 204 2.70 17.63 18.83
N ASP A 205 2.21 18.73 19.40
CA ASP A 205 2.50 19.10 20.80
C ASP A 205 2.01 18.05 21.81
N ASP A 206 0.98 17.29 21.46
CA ASP A 206 0.40 16.26 22.32
C ASP A 206 1.09 14.88 22.18
N ILE A 207 2.00 14.71 21.24
CA ILE A 207 2.79 13.48 21.07
C ILE A 207 4.25 13.64 21.50
N LEU A 208 4.67 14.86 21.82
CA LEU A 208 5.98 15.16 22.44
C LEU A 208 5.87 15.02 23.96
N ILE A 209 6.93 14.54 24.61
CA ILE A 209 7.05 14.39 26.06
C ILE A 209 8.27 15.13 26.59
#